data_f2a4d0553b141aefdfb0c8164f35fd0a
#
_entry.id   f2a4d0553b141aefdfb0c8164f35fd0a
#
_cell.length_a   1.000
_cell.length_b   1.000
_cell.length_c   1.000
_cell.angle_alpha   90.00
_cell.angle_beta   90.00
_cell.angle_gamma   90.00
#
_symmetry.space_group_name_H-M   'P 1'
#
loop_
_entity.id
_entity.type
_entity.pdbx_description
1 polymer ?
#
loop_
_entity_poly.entity_id
_entity_poly.type
_entity_poly.pdbx_seq_one_letter_code
_entity_poly.pdbx_strand_id
1 'polypeptide(L)'
;QAGAGRIVAAGRRLSVLEALGVDATVDLSLQGEALTQAFAAAAGPGGYQVIVDYIWGPATEALLATLNNHDLSSYAGGRGIRLVNVGSMAAPDIRLPAAVLRSNQLQILGSGTGNFPPIPEMQRYATEILALAATGALTIETQEHALAEIAEVWDLNKKSDVRSVIRIAR
;
A
#
# COMPACT_ATOMS: atom_id res chain seq x y z
N GLN A 1 12.65 -0.05 -6.71
CA GLN A 1 12.89 -0.17 -8.16
C GLN A 1 12.25 0.99 -8.94
N ALA A 2 11.13 1.55 -8.47
CA ALA A 2 10.48 2.71 -9.11
C ALA A 2 11.09 4.07 -8.72
N GLY A 3 12.26 4.09 -8.06
CA GLY A 3 12.98 5.33 -7.73
C GLY A 3 12.47 6.07 -6.49
N ALA A 4 11.71 5.41 -5.62
CA ALA A 4 11.35 5.99 -4.32
C ALA A 4 12.61 6.18 -3.47
N GLY A 5 12.78 7.38 -2.88
CA GLY A 5 13.93 7.70 -2.04
C GLY A 5 13.80 7.16 -0.61
N ARG A 6 12.57 7.11 -0.08
CA ARG A 6 12.23 6.54 1.22
C ARG A 6 10.95 5.72 1.08
N ILE A 7 10.95 4.53 1.64
CA ILE A 7 9.81 3.60 1.59
C ILE A 7 9.36 3.29 3.01
N VAL A 8 8.08 3.48 3.27
CA VAL A 8 7.41 3.10 4.52
C VAL A 8 6.39 2.01 4.20
N ALA A 9 6.48 0.87 4.87
CA ALA A 9 5.51 -0.20 4.75
C ALA A 9 4.61 -0.26 5.99
N ALA A 10 3.31 -0.38 5.79
CA ALA A 10 2.33 -0.48 6.86
C ALA A 10 1.54 -1.79 6.77
N GLY A 11 1.39 -2.50 7.88
CA GLY A 11 0.70 -3.78 7.93
C GLY A 11 0.59 -4.33 9.35
N ARG A 12 -0.15 -5.43 9.52
CA ARG A 12 -0.34 -6.07 10.83
C ARG A 12 0.74 -7.10 11.18
N ARG A 13 1.57 -7.51 10.21
CA ARG A 13 2.62 -8.53 10.38
C ARG A 13 3.98 -7.87 10.31
N LEU A 14 4.43 -7.34 11.45
CA LEU A 14 5.69 -6.59 11.55
C LEU A 14 6.89 -7.40 11.05
N SER A 15 7.01 -8.67 11.40
CA SER A 15 8.13 -9.52 10.96
C SER A 15 8.22 -9.63 9.43
N VAL A 16 7.08 -9.67 8.73
CA VAL A 16 7.05 -9.66 7.26
C VAL A 16 7.47 -8.29 6.71
N LEU A 17 7.01 -7.21 7.34
CA LEU A 17 7.36 -5.85 6.90
C LEU A 17 8.86 -5.56 7.09
N GLU A 18 9.43 -5.99 8.21
CA GLU A 18 10.85 -5.84 8.51
C GLU A 18 11.73 -6.60 7.52
N ALA A 19 11.28 -7.79 7.08
CA ALA A 19 11.98 -8.59 6.08
C ALA A 19 12.00 -7.93 4.67
N LEU A 20 11.14 -6.93 4.40
CA LEU A 20 11.13 -6.22 3.13
C LEU A 20 12.33 -5.28 2.93
N GLY A 21 13.09 -4.98 3.99
CA GLY A 21 14.23 -4.06 3.90
C GLY A 21 13.84 -2.62 3.56
N VAL A 22 12.66 -2.19 4.01
CA VAL A 22 12.16 -0.81 3.86
C VAL A 22 12.74 0.13 4.93
N ASP A 23 12.66 1.44 4.70
CA ASP A 23 13.25 2.44 5.61
C ASP A 23 12.51 2.59 6.94
N ALA A 24 11.21 2.29 6.97
CA ALA A 24 10.41 2.27 8.19
C ALA A 24 9.18 1.37 8.03
N THR A 25 8.68 0.88 9.16
CA THR A 25 7.45 0.08 9.23
C THR A 25 6.44 0.72 10.18
N VAL A 26 5.14 0.49 9.91
CA VAL A 26 4.04 0.92 10.79
C VAL A 26 3.15 -0.26 11.10
N ASP A 27 2.96 -0.53 12.39
CA ASP A 27 2.06 -1.59 12.86
C ASP A 27 0.60 -1.14 12.80
N LEU A 28 -0.18 -1.72 11.91
CA LEU A 28 -1.61 -1.46 11.77
C LEU A 28 -2.48 -2.19 12.82
N SER A 29 -1.90 -2.88 13.79
CA SER A 29 -2.62 -3.35 14.98
C SER A 29 -2.83 -2.23 16.01
N LEU A 30 -2.01 -1.17 15.94
CA LEU A 30 -2.19 0.04 16.72
C LEU A 30 -3.48 0.76 16.34
N GLN A 31 -4.02 1.55 17.26
CA GLN A 31 -5.27 2.28 17.06
C GLN A 31 -5.17 3.73 17.57
N GLY A 32 -6.06 4.58 17.06
CA GLY A 32 -6.20 5.96 17.51
C GLY A 32 -4.90 6.74 17.45
N GLU A 33 -4.59 7.47 18.53
CA GLU A 33 -3.43 8.35 18.63
C GLU A 33 -2.10 7.59 18.46
N ALA A 34 -1.98 6.36 18.98
CA ALA A 34 -0.76 5.56 18.85
C ALA A 34 -0.45 5.24 17.39
N LEU A 35 -1.45 4.96 16.56
CA LEU A 35 -1.28 4.72 15.14
C LEU A 35 -0.90 6.01 14.39
N THR A 36 -1.52 7.13 14.75
CA THR A 36 -1.17 8.45 14.18
C THR A 36 0.28 8.81 14.49
N GLN A 37 0.74 8.62 15.72
CA GLN A 37 2.13 8.87 16.12
C GLN A 37 3.12 7.93 15.40
N ALA A 38 2.76 6.66 15.21
CA ALA A 38 3.58 5.73 14.45
C ALA A 38 3.75 6.17 13.00
N PHE A 39 2.69 6.62 12.33
CA PHE A 39 2.78 7.19 10.99
C PHE A 39 3.62 8.48 10.96
N ALA A 40 3.44 9.37 11.93
CA ALA A 40 4.22 10.60 12.01
C ALA A 40 5.72 10.31 12.17
N ALA A 41 6.09 9.38 13.04
CA ALA A 41 7.47 8.97 13.25
C ALA A 41 8.08 8.31 11.99
N ALA A 42 7.31 7.50 11.27
CA ALA A 42 7.76 6.80 10.07
C ALA A 42 7.95 7.74 8.87
N ALA A 43 7.24 8.86 8.79
CA ALA A 43 7.26 9.78 7.66
C ALA A 43 8.67 10.33 7.34
N GLY A 44 9.49 10.55 8.39
CA GLY A 44 10.79 11.21 8.24
C GLY A 44 10.66 12.69 7.87
N PRO A 45 11.77 13.38 7.62
CA PRO A 45 11.78 14.83 7.40
C PRO A 45 11.11 15.28 6.11
N GLY A 46 11.02 14.40 5.12
CA GLY A 46 10.38 14.71 3.82
C GLY A 46 8.87 14.47 3.77
N GLY A 47 8.28 13.92 4.82
CA GLY A 47 6.87 13.52 4.83
C GLY A 47 6.52 12.47 3.78
N TYR A 48 5.23 12.30 3.54
CA TYR A 48 4.71 11.40 2.50
C TYR A 48 4.44 12.17 1.21
N GLN A 49 4.99 11.73 0.08
CA GLN A 49 4.68 12.28 -1.25
C GLN A 49 3.71 11.39 -2.03
N VAL A 50 3.85 10.07 -1.89
CA VAL A 50 2.97 9.08 -2.53
C VAL A 50 2.52 8.08 -1.49
N ILE A 51 1.23 7.84 -1.43
CA ILE A 51 0.59 6.85 -0.55
C ILE A 51 -0.18 5.89 -1.45
N VAL A 52 0.11 4.60 -1.37
CA VAL A 52 -0.66 3.54 -2.06
C VAL A 52 -1.47 2.80 -1.02
N ASP A 53 -2.77 2.92 -1.09
CA ASP A 53 -3.69 2.48 -0.04
C ASP A 53 -4.62 1.36 -0.52
N TYR A 54 -4.43 0.17 0.05
CA TYR A 54 -5.30 -1.00 -0.13
C TYR A 54 -6.30 -1.18 1.02
N ILE A 55 -6.13 -0.44 2.11
CA ILE A 55 -6.79 -0.71 3.39
C ILE A 55 -8.05 0.13 3.53
N TRP A 56 -7.92 1.45 3.29
CA TRP A 56 -8.94 2.45 3.58
C TRP A 56 -9.35 2.45 5.06
N GLY A 57 -10.30 3.29 5.48
CA GLY A 57 -10.83 3.28 6.85
C GLY A 57 -9.88 3.86 7.91
N PRO A 58 -9.88 3.31 9.15
CA PRO A 58 -9.18 3.91 10.30
C PRO A 58 -7.67 4.11 10.11
N ALA A 59 -7.00 3.22 9.38
CA ALA A 59 -5.57 3.35 9.12
C ALA A 59 -5.28 4.56 8.22
N THR A 60 -6.08 4.76 7.19
CA THR A 60 -5.99 5.91 6.30
C THR A 60 -6.32 7.21 7.04
N GLU A 61 -7.33 7.20 7.91
CA GLU A 61 -7.67 8.36 8.75
C GLU A 61 -6.53 8.76 9.67
N ALA A 62 -5.88 7.78 10.33
CA ALA A 62 -4.73 8.02 11.20
C ALA A 62 -3.53 8.60 10.42
N LEU A 63 -3.26 8.08 9.21
CA LEU A 63 -2.23 8.63 8.33
C LEU A 63 -2.56 10.06 7.91
N LEU A 64 -3.79 10.32 7.48
CA LEU A 64 -4.24 11.66 7.07
C LEU A 64 -4.22 12.66 8.24
N ALA A 65 -4.43 12.21 9.48
CA ALA A 65 -4.33 13.05 10.67
C ALA A 65 -2.91 13.58 10.88
N THR A 66 -1.87 12.87 10.44
CA THR A 66 -0.48 13.34 10.51
C THR A 66 -0.21 14.54 9.61
N LEU A 67 -1.06 14.76 8.60
CA LEU A 67 -0.92 15.85 7.63
C LEU A 67 -1.53 17.17 8.13
N ASN A 68 -2.15 17.17 9.31
CA ASN A 68 -2.76 18.37 9.90
C ASN A 68 -1.73 19.35 10.49
N ASN A 69 -0.51 19.39 9.98
CA ASN A 69 0.48 20.37 10.43
C ASN A 69 0.07 21.78 9.99
N HIS A 70 -0.24 22.61 11.00
CA HIS A 70 -0.51 24.05 10.83
C HIS A 70 0.78 24.87 10.68
N ASP A 71 1.91 24.26 10.43
CA ASP A 71 3.18 24.94 10.27
C ASP A 71 3.30 25.53 8.88
N LEU A 72 3.13 26.84 8.78
CA LEU A 72 3.27 27.61 7.55
C LEU A 72 4.71 27.57 6.99
N SER A 73 5.70 27.12 7.77
CA SER A 73 7.08 26.98 7.31
C SER A 73 7.28 25.81 6.33
N SER A 74 6.39 24.83 6.33
CA SER A 74 6.39 23.73 5.35
C SER A 74 5.97 24.17 3.94
N TYR A 75 5.60 25.43 3.76
CA TYR A 75 5.15 26.00 2.49
C TYR A 75 6.27 26.24 1.45
N ALA A 76 7.51 25.97 1.79
CA ALA A 76 8.66 26.16 0.90
C ALA A 76 8.69 25.10 -0.23
N GLY A 77 7.76 25.20 -1.18
CA GLY A 77 7.83 24.46 -2.45
C GLY A 77 7.56 22.97 -2.37
N GLY A 78 6.78 22.50 -1.38
CA GLY A 78 6.45 21.10 -1.22
C GLY A 78 5.68 20.55 -2.42
N ARG A 79 6.13 19.40 -2.95
CA ARG A 79 5.37 18.64 -3.93
C ARG A 79 4.10 18.13 -3.23
N GLY A 80 2.94 18.32 -3.86
CA GLY A 80 1.66 17.85 -3.31
C GLY A 80 1.69 16.35 -2.99
N ILE A 81 0.85 15.94 -2.05
CA ILE A 81 0.72 14.55 -1.65
C ILE A 81 -0.27 13.85 -2.58
N ARG A 82 0.11 12.68 -3.08
CA ARG A 82 -0.76 11.83 -3.90
C ARG A 82 -1.13 10.57 -3.15
N LEU A 83 -2.40 10.41 -2.80
CA LEU A 83 -2.97 9.19 -2.25
C LEU A 83 -3.68 8.42 -3.36
N VAL A 84 -3.22 7.21 -3.64
CA VAL A 84 -3.83 6.30 -4.61
C VAL A 84 -4.60 5.23 -3.83
N ASN A 85 -5.92 5.31 -3.86
CA ASN A 85 -6.79 4.29 -3.29
C ASN A 85 -6.93 3.12 -4.27
N VAL A 86 -6.49 1.95 -3.86
CA VAL A 86 -6.53 0.70 -4.64
C VAL A 86 -7.56 -0.27 -4.06
N GLY A 87 -7.92 -0.10 -2.79
CA GLY A 87 -8.87 -0.99 -2.11
C GLY A 87 -9.46 -0.39 -0.84
N SER A 88 -10.40 -1.14 -0.24
CA SER A 88 -11.12 -0.75 0.97
C SER A 88 -11.31 -1.94 1.90
N MET A 89 -10.21 -2.64 2.21
CA MET A 89 -10.26 -3.90 2.95
C MET A 89 -10.70 -3.73 4.41
N ALA A 90 -10.52 -2.55 5.02
CA ALA A 90 -10.90 -2.31 6.41
C ALA A 90 -12.25 -1.62 6.54
N ALA A 91 -12.60 -0.68 5.66
CA ALA A 91 -13.88 0.01 5.69
C ALA A 91 -14.24 0.59 4.31
N PRO A 92 -15.54 0.78 3.99
CA PRO A 92 -15.96 1.40 2.74
C PRO A 92 -15.73 2.93 2.72
N ASP A 93 -15.70 3.56 3.89
CA ASP A 93 -15.68 5.01 4.05
C ASP A 93 -14.53 5.46 4.95
N ILE A 94 -14.12 6.74 4.79
CA ILE A 94 -13.22 7.46 5.70
C ILE A 94 -13.80 8.80 6.08
N ARG A 95 -13.40 9.28 7.26
CA ARG A 95 -13.60 10.65 7.69
C ARG A 95 -12.42 11.50 7.22
N LEU A 96 -12.65 12.41 6.30
CA LEU A 96 -11.64 13.30 5.76
C LEU A 96 -11.97 14.77 6.08
N PRO A 97 -11.26 15.42 7.00
CA PRO A 97 -11.44 16.84 7.26
C PRO A 97 -11.04 17.68 6.05
N ALA A 98 -11.88 18.66 5.68
CA ALA A 98 -11.60 19.54 4.54
C ALA A 98 -10.29 20.34 4.68
N ALA A 99 -9.84 20.60 5.91
CA ALA A 99 -8.56 21.25 6.19
C ALA A 99 -7.37 20.44 5.66
N VAL A 100 -7.39 19.10 5.77
CA VAL A 100 -6.34 18.22 5.26
C VAL A 100 -6.15 18.39 3.76
N LEU A 101 -7.25 18.43 2.99
CA LEU A 101 -7.20 18.65 1.54
C LEU A 101 -6.59 20.00 1.18
N ARG A 102 -7.05 21.07 1.86
CA ARG A 102 -6.66 22.43 1.52
C ARG A 102 -5.21 22.77 1.92
N SER A 103 -4.77 22.25 3.07
CA SER A 103 -3.46 22.63 3.64
C SER A 103 -2.30 21.79 3.07
N ASN A 104 -2.55 20.66 2.41
CA ASN A 104 -1.49 19.74 2.00
C ASN A 104 -1.40 19.51 0.49
N GLN A 105 -2.16 20.23 -0.33
CA GLN A 105 -2.27 19.96 -1.77
C GLN A 105 -2.53 18.47 -2.04
N LEU A 106 -3.37 17.83 -1.20
CA LEU A 106 -3.65 16.40 -1.27
C LEU A 106 -4.51 16.09 -2.51
N GLN A 107 -4.01 15.16 -3.32
CA GLN A 107 -4.75 14.56 -4.42
C GLN A 107 -5.14 13.14 -4.03
N ILE A 108 -6.42 12.80 -4.14
CA ILE A 108 -6.92 11.44 -3.94
C ILE A 108 -7.34 10.89 -5.30
N LEU A 109 -6.72 9.79 -5.70
CA LEU A 109 -6.93 9.12 -6.97
C LEU A 109 -7.44 7.71 -6.72
N GLY A 110 -8.48 7.30 -7.42
CA GLY A 110 -8.94 5.91 -7.43
C GLY A 110 -8.15 5.09 -8.46
N SER A 111 -7.83 3.85 -8.10
CA SER A 111 -7.27 2.85 -9.00
C SER A 111 -8.03 1.54 -8.82
N GLY A 112 -8.88 1.19 -9.76
CA GLY A 112 -9.74 0.01 -9.67
C GLY A 112 -10.30 -0.39 -11.03
N THR A 113 -11.16 -1.40 -11.05
CA THR A 113 -11.71 -2.00 -12.27
C THR A 113 -12.52 -1.02 -13.15
N GLY A 114 -13.00 0.08 -12.57
CA GLY A 114 -13.73 1.12 -13.31
C GLY A 114 -12.85 2.13 -14.04
N ASN A 115 -11.52 2.09 -13.84
CA ASN A 115 -10.60 3.08 -14.40
C ASN A 115 -9.25 2.45 -14.80
N PHE A 116 -9.31 1.38 -15.56
CA PHE A 116 -8.11 0.78 -16.13
C PHE A 116 -7.46 1.70 -17.17
N PRO A 117 -6.12 1.74 -17.23
CA PRO A 117 -5.43 2.39 -18.33
C PRO A 117 -5.75 1.71 -19.66
N PRO A 118 -5.50 2.37 -20.80
CA PRO A 118 -5.66 1.75 -22.12
C PRO A 118 -4.91 0.42 -22.25
N ILE A 119 -5.44 -0.52 -23.01
CA ILE A 119 -4.87 -1.87 -23.19
C ILE A 119 -3.37 -1.86 -23.52
N PRO A 120 -2.85 -1.01 -24.43
CA PRO A 120 -1.43 -0.98 -24.73
C PRO A 120 -0.57 -0.62 -23.52
N GLU A 121 -1.07 0.26 -22.64
CA GLU A 121 -0.37 0.64 -21.42
C GLU A 121 -0.39 -0.49 -20.39
N MET A 122 -1.51 -1.18 -20.24
CA MET A 122 -1.61 -2.38 -19.40
C MET A 122 -0.62 -3.46 -19.86
N GLN A 123 -0.52 -3.69 -21.18
CA GLN A 123 0.43 -4.67 -21.75
C GLN A 123 1.88 -4.27 -21.44
N ARG A 124 2.22 -2.99 -21.53
CA ARG A 124 3.54 -2.49 -21.17
C ARG A 124 3.86 -2.76 -19.69
N TYR A 125 2.97 -2.40 -18.78
CA TYR A 125 3.15 -2.69 -17.35
C TYR A 125 3.26 -4.18 -17.05
N ALA A 126 2.43 -5.01 -17.68
CA ALA A 126 2.51 -6.46 -17.52
C ALA A 126 3.87 -7.00 -17.99
N THR A 127 4.36 -6.53 -19.13
CA THR A 127 5.68 -6.92 -19.65
C THR A 127 6.81 -6.51 -18.69
N GLU A 128 6.77 -5.31 -18.14
CA GLU A 128 7.75 -4.84 -17.16
C GLU A 128 7.74 -5.70 -15.89
N ILE A 129 6.56 -6.01 -15.35
CA ILE A 129 6.41 -6.85 -14.16
C ILE A 129 6.95 -8.26 -14.41
N LEU A 130 6.60 -8.86 -15.56
CA LEU A 130 7.08 -10.19 -15.94
C LEU A 130 8.61 -10.23 -16.12
N ALA A 131 9.19 -9.17 -16.70
CA ALA A 131 10.64 -9.05 -16.83
C ALA A 131 11.34 -8.98 -15.46
N LEU A 132 10.78 -8.21 -14.51
CA LEU A 132 11.29 -8.14 -13.13
C LEU A 132 11.19 -9.48 -12.42
N ALA A 133 10.09 -10.21 -12.61
CA ALA A 133 9.91 -11.54 -12.05
C ALA A 133 10.90 -12.56 -12.66
N ALA A 134 11.09 -12.51 -13.96
CA ALA A 134 12.02 -13.41 -14.68
C ALA A 134 13.48 -13.22 -14.24
N THR A 135 13.86 -12.02 -13.85
CA THR A 135 15.22 -11.72 -13.34
C THR A 135 15.37 -11.93 -11.82
N GLY A 136 14.29 -12.31 -11.13
CA GLY A 136 14.29 -12.42 -9.67
C GLY A 136 14.31 -11.06 -8.94
N ALA A 137 14.21 -9.93 -9.66
CA ALA A 137 14.14 -8.61 -9.07
C ALA A 137 12.77 -8.32 -8.40
N LEU A 138 11.74 -9.07 -8.78
CA LEU A 138 10.45 -9.15 -8.11
C LEU A 138 10.18 -10.60 -7.74
N THR A 139 10.03 -10.87 -6.46
CA THR A 139 9.74 -12.20 -5.93
C THR A 139 8.44 -12.18 -5.13
N ILE A 140 7.64 -13.23 -5.29
CA ILE A 140 6.45 -13.48 -4.48
C ILE A 140 6.59 -14.89 -3.95
N GLU A 141 6.52 -15.05 -2.64
CA GLU A 141 6.51 -16.36 -2.03
C GLU A 141 5.22 -17.09 -2.37
N THR A 142 5.35 -18.25 -3.02
CA THR A 142 4.21 -19.03 -3.49
C THR A 142 4.33 -20.48 -3.05
N GLN A 143 3.19 -21.11 -2.78
CA GLN A 143 3.06 -22.55 -2.56
C GLN A 143 2.21 -23.15 -3.68
N GLU A 144 2.79 -24.09 -4.42
CA GLU A 144 2.10 -24.76 -5.50
C GLU A 144 1.30 -25.96 -5.01
N HIS A 145 0.10 -26.13 -5.57
CA HIS A 145 -0.81 -27.23 -5.29
C HIS A 145 -1.38 -27.80 -6.58
N ALA A 146 -1.71 -29.08 -6.59
CA ALA A 146 -2.41 -29.69 -7.71
C ALA A 146 -3.87 -29.23 -7.78
N LEU A 147 -4.47 -29.28 -8.99
CA LEU A 147 -5.87 -28.92 -9.17
C LEU A 147 -6.84 -29.78 -8.33
N ALA A 148 -6.48 -31.03 -8.09
CA ALA A 148 -7.28 -31.95 -7.26
C ALA A 148 -7.38 -31.50 -5.79
N GLU A 149 -6.43 -30.69 -5.30
CA GLU A 149 -6.35 -30.20 -3.92
C GLU A 149 -7.12 -28.89 -3.73
N ILE A 150 -7.78 -28.35 -4.76
CA ILE A 150 -8.36 -27.01 -4.76
C ILE A 150 -9.34 -26.78 -3.61
N ALA A 151 -10.13 -27.78 -3.23
CA ALA A 151 -11.11 -27.65 -2.15
C ALA A 151 -10.44 -27.43 -0.79
N GLU A 152 -9.36 -28.15 -0.51
CA GLU A 152 -8.59 -28.00 0.73
C GLU A 152 -7.82 -26.69 0.74
N VAL A 153 -7.19 -26.34 -0.38
CA VAL A 153 -6.40 -25.11 -0.53
C VAL A 153 -7.27 -23.87 -0.40
N TRP A 154 -8.52 -23.92 -0.88
CA TRP A 154 -9.45 -22.80 -0.78
C TRP A 154 -9.73 -22.36 0.65
N ASP A 155 -9.86 -23.33 1.56
CA ASP A 155 -10.08 -23.05 2.97
C ASP A 155 -8.79 -22.68 3.72
N LEU A 156 -7.65 -23.26 3.34
CA LEU A 156 -6.34 -22.92 3.89
C LEU A 156 -5.92 -21.49 3.53
N ASN A 157 -6.24 -21.02 2.35
CA ASN A 157 -5.83 -19.70 1.83
C ASN A 157 -6.36 -18.53 2.68
N LYS A 158 -7.43 -18.74 3.45
CA LYS A 158 -7.97 -17.73 4.40
C LYS A 158 -7.05 -17.50 5.60
N LYS A 159 -6.09 -18.41 5.86
CA LYS A 159 -5.21 -18.42 7.03
C LYS A 159 -3.72 -18.43 6.68
N SER A 160 -3.39 -18.62 5.40
CA SER A 160 -2.01 -18.72 4.94
C SER A 160 -1.37 -17.37 4.68
N ASP A 161 -0.10 -17.26 5.02
CA ASP A 161 0.75 -16.09 4.75
C ASP A 161 1.42 -16.18 3.37
N VAL A 162 1.40 -17.36 2.75
CA VAL A 162 1.99 -17.64 1.45
C VAL A 162 0.90 -17.69 0.39
N ARG A 163 1.16 -17.18 -0.80
CA ARG A 163 0.23 -17.20 -1.92
C ARG A 163 0.12 -18.62 -2.48
N SER A 164 -1.04 -19.27 -2.31
CA SER A 164 -1.32 -20.54 -2.95
C SER A 164 -1.52 -20.37 -4.47
N VAL A 165 -0.88 -21.22 -5.24
CA VAL A 165 -0.98 -21.28 -6.70
C VAL A 165 -1.42 -22.67 -7.12
N ILE A 166 -2.50 -22.77 -7.89
CA ILE A 166 -2.97 -24.04 -8.42
C ILE A 166 -2.28 -24.32 -9.75
N ARG A 167 -1.51 -25.41 -9.80
CA ARG A 167 -0.90 -25.87 -11.04
C ARG A 167 -1.91 -26.70 -11.83
N ILE A 168 -2.23 -26.23 -13.01
CA ILE A 168 -3.01 -27.00 -13.98
C ILE A 168 -2.02 -27.85 -14.76
N ALA A 169 -2.12 -29.18 -14.61
CA ALA A 169 -1.32 -30.10 -15.40
C ALA A 169 -1.63 -29.91 -16.89
N ARG A 170 -0.58 -29.87 -17.70
CA ARG A 170 -0.72 -29.94 -19.17
C ARG A 170 -0.88 -31.38 -19.58
#